data_2a4c907188b47055fe72edf644166445
#
_entry.id   2a4c907188b47055fe72edf644166445
#
_cell.length_a   1.000
_cell.length_b   1.000
_cell.length_c   1.000
_cell.angle_alpha   90.00
_cell.angle_beta   90.00
_cell.angle_gamma   90.00
#
_symmetry.space_group_name_H-M   'P 1'
#
loop_
_entity.id
_entity.type
_entity.pdbx_description
1 polymer ?
#
loop_
_entity_poly.entity_id
_entity_poly.type
_entity_poly.pdbx_seq_one_letter_code
_entity_poly.pdbx_strand_id
1 'polypeptide(L)'
;MLNKLKIIIKNNYKLIIFFICLILFLALAEDVFNHDIMNSDTIGYNLISKYLINDSMTVIMKFITWFGGAICISSLTIVLFILLRNKKIGILIFTNLVIVTILNQLFKLILARPRPSEYRIINETGYSFPSGHSMVSMTFYGFLIYLIYKYVGNKYLKWTSMILLFLLIILIGISRIYLGVHYTSDVIAGFLVAISYLILYINISKKLVFNKIDIDK
;
A
#
# COMPACT_ATOMS: atom_id res chain seq x y z
N MET A 1 -21.47 27.12 -14.59
CA MET A 1 -21.50 26.02 -13.57
C MET A 1 -20.34 25.04 -13.75
N LEU A 2 -20.10 24.47 -14.91
CA LEU A 2 -19.04 23.52 -15.23
C LEU A 2 -17.61 24.02 -14.91
N ASN A 3 -17.28 25.28 -15.20
CA ASN A 3 -15.95 25.82 -14.91
C ASN A 3 -15.67 26.00 -13.41
N LYS A 4 -16.68 26.38 -12.61
CA LYS A 4 -16.54 26.43 -11.15
C LYS A 4 -16.32 25.04 -10.57
N LEU A 5 -17.06 24.02 -11.06
CA LEU A 5 -16.90 22.63 -10.62
C LEU A 5 -15.49 22.08 -10.94
N LYS A 6 -14.97 22.34 -12.14
CA LYS A 6 -13.61 21.95 -12.53
C LYS A 6 -12.55 22.58 -11.63
N ILE A 7 -12.70 23.83 -11.23
CA ILE A 7 -11.77 24.53 -10.32
C ILE A 7 -11.84 23.91 -8.91
N ILE A 8 -13.03 23.64 -8.39
CA ILE A 8 -13.22 23.02 -7.07
C ILE A 8 -12.59 21.63 -7.06
N ILE A 9 -12.83 20.81 -8.07
CA ILE A 9 -12.24 19.46 -8.18
C ILE A 9 -10.71 19.56 -8.26
N LYS A 10 -10.17 20.45 -9.10
CA LYS A 10 -8.73 20.63 -9.25
C LYS A 10 -8.04 21.07 -7.94
N ASN A 11 -8.68 21.88 -7.13
CA ASN A 11 -8.11 22.37 -5.88
C ASN A 11 -8.25 21.34 -4.73
N ASN A 12 -9.25 20.46 -4.78
CA ASN A 12 -9.58 19.53 -3.69
C ASN A 12 -9.40 18.04 -4.06
N TYR A 13 -8.81 17.72 -5.22
CA TYR A 13 -8.75 16.32 -5.72
C TYR A 13 -8.16 15.34 -4.70
N LYS A 14 -7.16 15.74 -3.89
CA LYS A 14 -6.56 14.89 -2.86
C LYS A 14 -7.56 14.57 -1.74
N LEU A 15 -8.34 15.56 -1.34
CA LEU A 15 -9.38 15.39 -0.34
C LEU A 15 -10.51 14.48 -0.86
N ILE A 16 -10.87 14.65 -2.13
CA ILE A 16 -11.86 13.81 -2.79
C ILE A 16 -11.38 12.35 -2.83
N ILE A 17 -10.13 12.10 -3.29
CA ILE A 17 -9.53 10.76 -3.32
C ILE A 17 -9.47 10.17 -1.91
N PHE A 18 -9.07 10.95 -0.91
CA PHE A 18 -9.04 10.53 0.48
C PHE A 18 -10.40 9.99 0.94
N PHE A 19 -11.47 10.76 0.75
CA PHE A 19 -12.80 10.34 1.19
C PHE A 19 -13.34 9.17 0.38
N ILE A 20 -13.12 9.13 -0.93
CA ILE A 20 -13.53 7.98 -1.76
C ILE A 20 -12.84 6.71 -1.26
N CYS A 21 -11.53 6.71 -1.09
CA CYS A 21 -10.79 5.55 -0.62
C CYS A 21 -11.21 5.15 0.81
N LEU A 22 -11.43 6.12 1.69
CA LEU A 22 -11.88 5.84 3.05
C LEU A 22 -13.29 5.23 3.09
N ILE A 23 -14.25 5.77 2.31
CA ILE A 23 -15.60 5.25 2.24
C ILE A 23 -15.61 3.83 1.68
N LEU A 24 -14.87 3.58 0.60
CA LEU A 24 -14.76 2.24 0.01
C LEU A 24 -14.09 1.25 0.97
N PHE A 25 -13.06 1.68 1.72
CA PHE A 25 -12.47 0.85 2.77
C PHE A 25 -13.46 0.51 3.88
N LEU A 26 -14.24 1.49 4.34
CA LEU A 26 -15.24 1.29 5.39
C LEU A 26 -16.37 0.35 4.92
N ALA A 27 -16.79 0.44 3.67
CA ALA A 27 -17.78 -0.49 3.10
C ALA A 27 -17.25 -1.94 3.10
N LEU A 28 -15.99 -2.16 2.62
CA LEU A 28 -15.38 -3.49 2.68
C LEU A 28 -15.17 -3.99 4.11
N ALA A 29 -14.88 -3.10 5.05
CA ALA A 29 -14.73 -3.44 6.47
C ALA A 29 -16.06 -3.83 7.11
N GLU A 30 -17.17 -3.20 6.72
CA GLU A 30 -18.53 -3.54 7.14
C GLU A 30 -18.92 -4.93 6.65
N ASP A 31 -18.72 -5.24 5.36
CA ASP A 31 -18.97 -6.58 4.79
C ASP A 31 -18.19 -7.67 5.56
N VAL A 32 -16.89 -7.40 5.86
CA VAL A 32 -16.05 -8.32 6.63
C VAL A 32 -16.56 -8.48 8.07
N PHE A 33 -17.00 -7.41 8.71
CA PHE A 33 -17.53 -7.43 10.07
C PHE A 33 -18.83 -8.23 10.17
N ASN A 34 -19.66 -8.18 9.13
CA ASN A 34 -20.89 -8.95 9.02
C ASN A 34 -20.66 -10.43 8.57
N HIS A 35 -19.38 -10.83 8.38
CA HIS A 35 -19.00 -12.16 7.90
C HIS A 35 -19.53 -12.52 6.49
N ASP A 36 -19.78 -11.51 5.65
CA ASP A 36 -20.25 -11.73 4.29
C ASP A 36 -19.15 -12.28 3.39
N ILE A 37 -19.49 -13.33 2.61
CA ILE A 37 -18.61 -13.86 1.56
C ILE A 37 -18.79 -13.00 0.32
N MET A 38 -17.76 -12.22 -0.01
CA MET A 38 -17.82 -11.34 -1.18
C MET A 38 -17.61 -12.13 -2.48
N ASN A 39 -18.49 -11.95 -3.45
CA ASN A 39 -18.32 -12.52 -4.78
C ASN A 39 -16.97 -12.11 -5.43
N SER A 40 -16.48 -10.91 -5.13
CA SER A 40 -15.18 -10.41 -5.58
C SER A 40 -14.01 -11.29 -5.15
N ASP A 41 -14.08 -11.93 -3.99
CA ASP A 41 -13.04 -12.82 -3.47
C ASP A 41 -12.91 -14.09 -4.27
N THR A 42 -14.05 -14.71 -4.59
CA THR A 42 -14.14 -15.91 -5.43
C THR A 42 -13.73 -15.61 -6.87
N ILE A 43 -14.24 -14.52 -7.46
CA ILE A 43 -13.90 -14.11 -8.83
C ILE A 43 -12.40 -13.82 -8.96
N GLY A 44 -11.83 -13.04 -8.05
CA GLY A 44 -10.42 -12.65 -8.11
C GLY A 44 -9.49 -13.85 -7.97
N TYR A 45 -9.76 -14.77 -7.05
CA TYR A 45 -8.99 -16.01 -6.92
C TYR A 45 -9.13 -16.90 -8.16
N ASN A 46 -10.34 -17.11 -8.67
CA ASN A 46 -10.59 -17.95 -9.84
C ASN A 46 -9.89 -17.42 -11.11
N LEU A 47 -9.86 -16.10 -11.30
CA LEU A 47 -9.12 -15.50 -12.41
C LEU A 47 -7.60 -15.77 -12.29
N ILE A 48 -7.04 -15.58 -11.10
CA ILE A 48 -5.62 -15.82 -10.87
C ILE A 48 -5.27 -17.30 -10.97
N SER A 49 -6.07 -18.19 -10.37
CA SER A 49 -5.82 -19.63 -10.36
C SER A 49 -5.89 -20.24 -11.77
N LYS A 50 -6.88 -19.84 -12.56
CA LYS A 50 -7.08 -20.35 -13.91
C LYS A 50 -5.97 -20.00 -14.88
N TYR A 51 -5.39 -18.79 -14.77
CA TYR A 51 -4.48 -18.27 -15.80
C TYR A 51 -3.03 -18.19 -15.35
N LEU A 52 -2.74 -18.14 -14.05
CA LEU A 52 -1.40 -17.82 -13.56
C LEU A 52 -0.76 -18.94 -12.73
N ILE A 53 -1.53 -19.85 -12.08
CA ILE A 53 -0.93 -20.83 -11.18
C ILE A 53 -0.18 -21.91 -11.98
N ASN A 54 1.15 -21.89 -11.84
CA ASN A 54 2.08 -22.91 -12.30
C ASN A 54 3.38 -22.80 -11.50
N ASP A 55 4.26 -23.82 -11.57
CA ASP A 55 5.47 -23.89 -10.76
C ASP A 55 6.43 -22.71 -10.98
N SER A 56 6.66 -22.33 -12.24
CA SER A 56 7.56 -21.22 -12.57
C SER A 56 7.02 -19.88 -12.04
N MET A 57 5.73 -19.63 -12.21
CA MET A 57 5.10 -18.42 -11.71
C MET A 57 5.06 -18.38 -10.18
N THR A 58 4.93 -19.54 -9.53
CA THR A 58 4.97 -19.66 -8.06
C THR A 58 6.30 -19.16 -7.50
N VAL A 59 7.42 -19.50 -8.14
CA VAL A 59 8.76 -19.00 -7.73
C VAL A 59 8.82 -17.48 -7.88
N ILE A 60 8.33 -16.95 -9.00
CA ILE A 60 8.29 -15.50 -9.26
C ILE A 60 7.43 -14.78 -8.22
N MET A 61 6.23 -15.30 -7.91
CA MET A 61 5.32 -14.66 -6.95
C MET A 61 5.85 -14.72 -5.51
N LYS A 62 6.56 -15.78 -5.12
CA LYS A 62 7.29 -15.84 -3.85
C LYS A 62 8.41 -14.82 -3.78
N PHE A 63 9.12 -14.58 -4.88
CA PHE A 63 10.15 -13.54 -4.94
C PHE A 63 9.54 -12.13 -4.88
N ILE A 64 8.46 -11.87 -5.61
CA ILE A 64 7.77 -10.58 -5.60
C ILE A 64 7.21 -10.27 -4.21
N THR A 65 6.53 -11.23 -3.56
CA THR A 65 5.95 -10.99 -2.24
C THR A 65 7.00 -10.66 -1.18
N TRP A 66 8.24 -11.14 -1.33
CA TRP A 66 9.35 -10.83 -0.41
C TRP A 66 9.61 -9.32 -0.30
N PHE A 67 9.45 -8.56 -1.39
CA PHE A 67 9.58 -7.09 -1.36
C PHE A 67 8.51 -6.40 -0.52
N GLY A 68 7.36 -7.02 -0.30
CA GLY A 68 6.31 -6.53 0.62
C GLY A 68 6.46 -7.06 2.05
N GLY A 69 7.42 -7.94 2.30
CA GLY A 69 7.65 -8.56 3.60
C GLY A 69 8.34 -7.63 4.60
N ALA A 70 8.10 -7.88 5.89
CA ALA A 70 8.62 -7.06 6.99
C ALA A 70 10.15 -6.94 6.97
N ILE A 71 10.87 -8.06 6.70
CA ILE A 71 12.34 -8.07 6.67
C ILE A 71 12.86 -7.13 5.57
N CYS A 72 12.34 -7.25 4.34
CA CYS A 72 12.80 -6.44 3.22
C CYS A 72 12.54 -4.95 3.45
N ILE A 73 11.31 -4.59 3.82
CA ILE A 73 10.93 -3.17 4.00
C ILE A 73 11.66 -2.54 5.19
N SER A 74 11.84 -3.28 6.30
CA SER A 74 12.61 -2.79 7.44
C SER A 74 14.10 -2.60 7.10
N SER A 75 14.70 -3.55 6.37
CA SER A 75 16.08 -3.43 5.90
C SER A 75 16.26 -2.24 4.95
N LEU A 76 15.35 -2.06 3.99
CA LEU A 76 15.36 -0.91 3.11
C LEU A 76 15.21 0.41 3.88
N THR A 77 14.35 0.45 4.90
CA THR A 77 14.18 1.62 5.75
C THR A 77 15.47 1.99 6.47
N ILE A 78 16.17 1.00 7.05
CA ILE A 78 17.46 1.21 7.72
C ILE A 78 18.51 1.70 6.72
N VAL A 79 18.64 1.04 5.58
CA VAL A 79 19.58 1.43 4.53
C VAL A 79 19.32 2.87 4.06
N LEU A 80 18.07 3.23 3.78
CA LEU A 80 17.71 4.58 3.39
C LEU A 80 18.00 5.59 4.51
N PHE A 81 17.75 5.25 5.78
CA PHE A 81 18.07 6.11 6.92
C PHE A 81 19.59 6.38 7.01
N ILE A 82 20.42 5.37 6.75
CA ILE A 82 21.89 5.49 6.78
C ILE A 82 22.38 6.34 5.60
N LEU A 83 21.91 6.03 4.38
CA LEU A 83 22.42 6.63 3.14
C LEU A 83 21.91 8.06 2.90
N LEU A 84 20.71 8.40 3.37
CA LEU A 84 20.16 9.73 3.16
C LEU A 84 20.94 10.79 3.96
N ARG A 85 21.47 11.79 3.26
CA ARG A 85 22.17 12.93 3.87
C ARG A 85 21.22 13.72 4.79
N ASN A 86 19.99 13.93 4.36
CA ASN A 86 18.98 14.60 5.17
C ASN A 86 18.26 13.60 6.10
N LYS A 87 18.69 13.55 7.36
CA LYS A 87 18.13 12.65 8.37
C LYS A 87 16.65 12.89 8.67
N LYS A 88 16.13 14.10 8.45
CA LYS A 88 14.69 14.38 8.60
C LYS A 88 13.84 13.54 7.62
N ILE A 89 14.33 13.33 6.38
CA ILE A 89 13.65 12.45 5.41
C ILE A 89 13.72 10.99 5.87
N GLY A 90 14.86 10.53 6.37
CA GLY A 90 15.01 9.18 6.92
C GLY A 90 14.05 8.93 8.10
N ILE A 91 13.90 9.89 9.00
CA ILE A 91 12.93 9.84 10.10
C ILE A 91 11.50 9.74 9.56
N LEU A 92 11.15 10.50 8.51
CA LEU A 92 9.82 10.39 7.91
C LEU A 92 9.57 9.01 7.28
N ILE A 93 10.55 8.40 6.62
CA ILE A 93 10.40 7.03 6.08
C ILE A 93 10.20 6.05 7.24
N PHE A 94 10.98 6.16 8.31
CA PHE A 94 10.87 5.28 9.48
C PHE A 94 9.53 5.44 10.20
N THR A 95 9.11 6.67 10.53
CA THR A 95 7.84 6.92 11.22
C THR A 95 6.64 6.51 10.37
N ASN A 96 6.71 6.68 9.04
CA ASN A 96 5.70 6.20 8.12
C ASN A 96 5.51 4.68 8.24
N LEU A 97 6.60 3.91 8.23
CA LEU A 97 6.57 2.45 8.38
C LEU A 97 6.00 2.03 9.74
N VAL A 98 6.45 2.64 10.82
CA VAL A 98 5.97 2.32 12.18
C VAL A 98 4.47 2.55 12.30
N ILE A 99 3.98 3.72 11.90
CA ILE A 99 2.57 4.07 12.03
C ILE A 99 1.69 3.15 11.20
N VAL A 100 2.06 2.88 9.92
CA VAL A 100 1.24 2.00 9.07
C VAL A 100 1.21 0.56 9.58
N THR A 101 2.32 0.08 10.16
CA THR A 101 2.37 -1.27 10.75
C THR A 101 1.45 -1.36 11.95
N ILE A 102 1.47 -0.37 12.84
CA ILE A 102 0.57 -0.31 14.01
C ILE A 102 -0.89 -0.27 13.54
N LEU A 103 -1.23 0.60 12.58
CA LEU A 103 -2.59 0.70 12.05
C LEU A 103 -3.07 -0.61 11.43
N ASN A 104 -2.20 -1.31 10.66
CA ASN A 104 -2.55 -2.61 10.09
C ASN A 104 -2.86 -3.66 11.17
N GLN A 105 -2.05 -3.72 12.23
CA GLN A 105 -2.30 -4.64 13.34
C GLN A 105 -3.59 -4.30 14.09
N LEU A 106 -3.89 -3.03 14.32
CA LEU A 106 -5.15 -2.59 14.93
C LEU A 106 -6.37 -3.02 14.11
N PHE A 107 -6.37 -2.79 12.79
CA PHE A 107 -7.46 -3.25 11.93
C PHE A 107 -7.62 -4.76 11.94
N LYS A 108 -6.52 -5.52 11.94
CA LYS A 108 -6.54 -6.99 12.02
C LYS A 108 -7.16 -7.49 13.31
N LEU A 109 -6.85 -6.86 14.44
CA LEU A 109 -7.42 -7.22 15.74
C LEU A 109 -8.91 -6.88 15.83
N ILE A 110 -9.33 -5.74 15.27
CA ILE A 110 -10.73 -5.30 15.32
C ILE A 110 -11.62 -6.16 14.43
N LEU A 111 -11.18 -6.44 13.19
CA LEU A 111 -12.00 -7.12 12.19
C LEU A 111 -11.83 -8.65 12.19
N ALA A 112 -10.76 -9.17 12.78
CA ALA A 112 -10.47 -10.57 13.08
C ALA A 112 -10.84 -11.58 11.97
N ARG A 113 -10.78 -11.20 10.68
CA ARG A 113 -11.16 -12.03 9.55
C ARG A 113 -10.23 -13.24 9.42
N PRO A 114 -10.75 -14.49 9.36
CA PRO A 114 -9.93 -15.67 9.08
C PRO A 114 -9.35 -15.59 7.67
N ARG A 115 -8.19 -16.22 7.47
CA ARG A 115 -7.56 -16.32 6.15
C ARG A 115 -8.22 -17.40 5.28
N PRO A 116 -8.09 -17.32 3.93
CA PRO A 116 -8.46 -18.43 3.05
C PRO A 116 -7.80 -19.73 3.51
N SER A 117 -8.51 -20.85 3.51
CA SER A 117 -8.00 -22.16 3.96
C SER A 117 -7.73 -23.12 2.81
N GLU A 118 -8.45 -23.00 1.70
CA GLU A 118 -8.54 -24.04 0.66
C GLU A 118 -7.34 -24.10 -0.30
N TYR A 119 -6.65 -22.99 -0.57
CA TYR A 119 -5.69 -22.91 -1.69
C TYR A 119 -4.36 -22.29 -1.29
N ARG A 120 -3.90 -22.50 -0.07
CA ARG A 120 -2.66 -21.90 0.43
C ARG A 120 -1.42 -22.53 -0.19
N ILE A 121 -0.61 -21.74 -0.88
CA ILE A 121 0.70 -22.13 -1.40
C ILE A 121 1.81 -21.88 -0.37
N ILE A 122 1.59 -20.96 0.58
CA ILE A 122 2.48 -20.64 1.69
C ILE A 122 1.70 -20.55 3.01
N ASN A 123 2.39 -20.76 4.13
CA ASN A 123 1.80 -20.60 5.45
C ASN A 123 1.97 -19.16 5.96
N GLU A 124 0.86 -18.57 6.40
CA GLU A 124 0.81 -17.27 7.05
C GLU A 124 -0.09 -17.35 8.29
N THR A 125 0.32 -16.71 9.36
CA THR A 125 -0.41 -16.69 10.63
C THR A 125 -1.19 -15.39 10.84
N GLY A 126 -2.08 -15.36 11.84
CA GLY A 126 -2.87 -14.19 12.20
C GLY A 126 -4.01 -13.89 11.21
N TYR A 127 -4.67 -12.77 11.41
CA TYR A 127 -5.85 -12.35 10.66
C TYR A 127 -5.55 -11.89 9.24
N SER A 128 -6.57 -11.93 8.38
CA SER A 128 -6.44 -11.69 6.94
C SER A 128 -6.65 -10.22 6.59
N PHE A 129 -7.65 -9.56 7.13
CA PHE A 129 -8.07 -8.21 6.73
C PHE A 129 -7.52 -7.09 7.61
N PRO A 130 -7.06 -6.00 7.01
CA PRO A 130 -6.63 -5.85 5.61
C PRO A 130 -5.25 -6.49 5.37
N SER A 131 -4.91 -6.75 4.08
CA SER A 131 -3.61 -7.32 3.71
C SER A 131 -2.44 -6.42 4.15
N GLY A 132 -1.59 -6.94 5.04
CA GLY A 132 -0.43 -6.21 5.54
C GLY A 132 0.60 -5.91 4.45
N HIS A 133 0.92 -6.88 3.60
CA HIS A 133 1.82 -6.66 2.46
C HIS A 133 1.30 -5.57 1.51
N SER A 134 0.00 -5.55 1.21
CA SER A 134 -0.61 -4.53 0.36
C SER A 134 -0.59 -3.15 1.01
N MET A 135 -1.01 -3.06 2.27
CA MET A 135 -1.08 -1.81 2.99
C MET A 135 0.31 -1.19 3.22
N VAL A 136 1.27 -1.99 3.71
CA VAL A 136 2.61 -1.51 4.01
C VAL A 136 3.40 -1.19 2.75
N SER A 137 3.33 -2.04 1.70
CA SER A 137 4.03 -1.75 0.43
C SER A 137 3.49 -0.51 -0.26
N MET A 138 2.15 -0.34 -0.32
CA MET A 138 1.56 0.87 -0.89
C MET A 138 2.00 2.12 -0.13
N THR A 139 2.05 2.05 1.19
CA THR A 139 2.44 3.19 2.02
C THR A 139 3.95 3.48 1.90
N PHE A 140 4.80 2.47 1.97
CA PHE A 140 6.25 2.62 1.91
C PHE A 140 6.71 3.05 0.52
N TYR A 141 6.44 2.25 -0.50
CA TYR A 141 6.85 2.56 -1.87
C TYR A 141 6.10 3.79 -2.43
N GLY A 142 4.84 3.99 -2.07
CA GLY A 142 4.08 5.19 -2.42
C GLY A 142 4.69 6.47 -1.83
N PHE A 143 5.23 6.41 -0.60
CA PHE A 143 5.97 7.53 -0.03
C PHE A 143 7.32 7.75 -0.75
N LEU A 144 8.01 6.67 -1.15
CA LEU A 144 9.22 6.78 -1.97
C LEU A 144 8.91 7.40 -3.34
N ILE A 145 7.80 7.02 -3.99
CA ILE A 145 7.33 7.66 -5.24
C ILE A 145 7.16 9.16 -5.03
N TYR A 146 6.54 9.59 -3.92
CA TYR A 146 6.40 11.01 -3.60
C TYR A 146 7.76 11.71 -3.44
N LEU A 147 8.72 11.09 -2.75
CA LEU A 147 10.07 11.64 -2.57
C LEU A 147 10.83 11.73 -3.90
N ILE A 148 10.76 10.70 -4.74
CA ILE A 148 11.35 10.68 -6.08
C ILE A 148 10.75 11.80 -6.93
N TYR A 149 9.43 11.94 -6.94
CA TYR A 149 8.77 13.03 -7.64
C TYR A 149 9.27 14.41 -7.21
N LYS A 150 9.48 14.62 -5.90
CA LYS A 150 9.88 15.89 -5.33
C LYS A 150 11.38 16.20 -5.54
N TYR A 151 12.27 15.21 -5.40
CA TYR A 151 13.71 15.45 -5.30
C TYR A 151 14.55 14.99 -6.48
N VAL A 152 14.07 14.08 -7.32
CA VAL A 152 14.82 13.61 -8.49
C VAL A 152 14.65 14.57 -9.66
N GLY A 153 15.74 15.21 -10.07
CA GLY A 153 15.73 16.20 -11.17
C GLY A 153 15.68 15.56 -12.55
N ASN A 154 16.40 14.45 -12.77
CA ASN A 154 16.43 13.78 -14.07
C ASN A 154 15.05 13.19 -14.41
N LYS A 155 14.46 13.66 -15.52
CA LYS A 155 13.10 13.30 -15.94
C LYS A 155 12.95 11.81 -16.22
N TYR A 156 13.89 11.21 -16.93
CA TYR A 156 13.81 9.78 -17.29
C TYR A 156 13.92 8.90 -16.04
N LEU A 157 14.94 9.12 -15.21
CA LEU A 157 15.13 8.39 -13.95
C LEU A 157 13.90 8.53 -13.03
N LYS A 158 13.36 9.74 -12.91
CA LYS A 158 12.16 10.03 -12.12
C LYS A 158 10.97 9.15 -12.55
N TRP A 159 10.57 9.24 -13.81
CA TRP A 159 9.39 8.53 -14.29
C TRP A 159 9.58 7.03 -14.31
N THR A 160 10.75 6.54 -14.76
CA THR A 160 11.04 5.10 -14.76
C THR A 160 10.98 4.52 -13.34
N SER A 161 11.62 5.16 -12.36
CA SER A 161 11.60 4.69 -10.97
C SER A 161 10.20 4.70 -10.38
N MET A 162 9.41 5.75 -10.64
CA MET A 162 8.02 5.84 -10.16
C MET A 162 7.14 4.73 -10.74
N ILE A 163 7.26 4.48 -12.05
CA ILE A 163 6.49 3.41 -12.73
C ILE A 163 6.89 2.03 -12.19
N LEU A 164 8.19 1.76 -12.05
CA LEU A 164 8.66 0.48 -11.50
C LEU A 164 8.17 0.23 -10.07
N LEU A 165 8.24 1.24 -9.20
CA LEU A 165 7.71 1.12 -7.83
C LEU A 165 6.19 0.94 -7.82
N PHE A 166 5.45 1.64 -8.68
CA PHE A 166 4.01 1.47 -8.79
C PHE A 166 3.64 0.05 -9.25
N LEU A 167 4.32 -0.47 -10.27
CA LEU A 167 4.12 -1.85 -10.73
C LEU A 167 4.46 -2.87 -9.62
N LEU A 168 5.55 -2.64 -8.88
CA LEU A 168 5.92 -3.49 -7.75
C LEU A 168 4.82 -3.55 -6.68
N ILE A 169 4.21 -2.42 -6.32
CA ILE A 169 3.10 -2.36 -5.38
C ILE A 169 1.94 -3.26 -5.84
N ILE A 170 1.53 -3.12 -7.10
CA ILE A 170 0.43 -3.91 -7.66
C ILE A 170 0.77 -5.41 -7.68
N LEU A 171 1.98 -5.75 -8.12
CA LEU A 171 2.44 -7.14 -8.16
C LEU A 171 2.54 -7.77 -6.78
N ILE A 172 2.97 -7.03 -5.76
CA ILE A 172 2.94 -7.50 -4.37
C ILE A 172 1.50 -7.82 -3.95
N GLY A 173 0.53 -6.96 -4.23
CA GLY A 173 -0.89 -7.24 -3.94
C GLY A 173 -1.39 -8.50 -4.65
N ILE A 174 -1.15 -8.63 -5.95
CA ILE A 174 -1.52 -9.81 -6.75
C ILE A 174 -0.88 -11.07 -6.18
N SER A 175 0.39 -11.01 -5.77
CA SER A 175 1.10 -12.16 -5.20
C SER A 175 0.41 -12.71 -3.94
N ARG A 176 -0.28 -11.86 -3.16
CA ARG A 176 -0.96 -12.31 -1.92
C ARG A 176 -2.21 -13.14 -2.22
N ILE A 177 -2.94 -12.79 -3.29
CA ILE A 177 -4.09 -13.55 -3.78
C ILE A 177 -3.58 -14.85 -4.42
N TYR A 178 -2.56 -14.75 -5.27
CA TYR A 178 -1.92 -15.90 -5.92
C TYR A 178 -1.45 -16.96 -4.93
N LEU A 179 -0.79 -16.54 -3.85
CA LEU A 179 -0.27 -17.42 -2.81
C LEU A 179 -1.36 -17.97 -1.86
N GLY A 180 -2.63 -17.58 -2.06
CA GLY A 180 -3.79 -18.10 -1.33
C GLY A 180 -3.85 -17.67 0.13
N VAL A 181 -3.18 -16.58 0.52
CA VAL A 181 -3.08 -16.13 1.91
C VAL A 181 -3.96 -14.93 2.25
N HIS A 182 -4.50 -14.29 1.22
CA HIS A 182 -5.44 -13.16 1.35
C HIS A 182 -6.55 -13.24 0.30
N TYR A 183 -7.72 -12.78 0.68
CA TYR A 183 -8.81 -12.52 -0.24
C TYR A 183 -8.53 -11.29 -1.11
N THR A 184 -9.20 -11.18 -2.26
CA THR A 184 -9.08 -10.02 -3.14
C THR A 184 -9.49 -8.73 -2.44
N SER A 185 -10.57 -8.79 -1.65
CA SER A 185 -11.05 -7.67 -0.84
C SER A 185 -10.04 -7.22 0.21
N ASP A 186 -9.26 -8.14 0.84
CA ASP A 186 -8.20 -7.77 1.78
C ASP A 186 -7.12 -6.91 1.12
N VAL A 187 -6.75 -7.27 -0.12
CA VAL A 187 -5.72 -6.57 -0.91
C VAL A 187 -6.21 -5.18 -1.31
N ILE A 188 -7.44 -5.10 -1.85
CA ILE A 188 -8.06 -3.84 -2.24
C ILE A 188 -8.22 -2.93 -1.02
N ALA A 189 -8.75 -3.44 0.09
CA ALA A 189 -8.88 -2.69 1.34
C ALA A 189 -7.54 -2.18 1.85
N GLY A 190 -6.49 -3.01 1.79
CA GLY A 190 -5.13 -2.61 2.12
C GLY A 190 -4.64 -1.43 1.29
N PHE A 191 -4.88 -1.43 -0.03
CA PHE A 191 -4.54 -0.31 -0.89
C PHE A 191 -5.36 0.94 -0.61
N LEU A 192 -6.68 0.80 -0.43
CA LEU A 192 -7.59 1.94 -0.18
C LEU A 192 -7.23 2.68 1.11
N VAL A 193 -7.07 1.96 2.22
CA VAL A 193 -6.71 2.59 3.50
C VAL A 193 -5.30 3.16 3.46
N ALA A 194 -4.36 2.52 2.74
CA ALA A 194 -3.00 3.03 2.58
C ALA A 194 -2.97 4.34 1.77
N ILE A 195 -3.76 4.47 0.70
CA ILE A 195 -3.88 5.72 -0.07
C ILE A 195 -4.42 6.84 0.81
N SER A 196 -5.50 6.58 1.55
CA SER A 196 -6.09 7.56 2.47
C SER A 196 -5.06 8.00 3.53
N TYR A 197 -4.41 7.05 4.18
CA TYR A 197 -3.36 7.32 5.14
C TYR A 197 -2.20 8.13 4.53
N LEU A 198 -1.72 7.75 3.36
CA LEU A 198 -0.58 8.38 2.71
C LEU A 198 -0.85 9.84 2.33
N ILE A 199 -2.07 10.16 1.90
CA ILE A 199 -2.50 11.54 1.64
C ILE A 199 -2.37 12.39 2.91
N LEU A 200 -2.87 11.88 4.04
CA LEU A 200 -2.76 12.57 5.33
C LEU A 200 -1.30 12.70 5.77
N TYR A 201 -0.56 11.59 5.73
CA TYR A 201 0.84 11.56 6.15
C TYR A 201 1.71 12.56 5.36
N ILE A 202 1.58 12.60 4.03
CA ILE A 202 2.31 13.56 3.19
C ILE A 202 1.91 15.01 3.53
N ASN A 203 0.63 15.29 3.76
CA ASN A 203 0.18 16.63 4.09
C ASN A 203 0.70 17.12 5.45
N ILE A 204 0.71 16.24 6.46
CA ILE A 204 1.28 16.53 7.78
C ILE A 204 2.79 16.72 7.67
N SER A 205 3.48 15.81 6.98
CA SER A 205 4.93 15.87 6.77
C SER A 205 5.37 17.16 6.08
N LYS A 206 4.58 17.66 5.12
CA LYS A 206 4.83 18.95 4.46
C LYS A 206 4.81 20.10 5.45
N LYS A 207 3.81 20.18 6.29
CA LYS A 207 3.68 21.26 7.28
C LYS A 207 4.79 21.25 8.32
N LEU A 208 5.18 20.05 8.79
CA LEU A 208 6.11 19.90 9.92
C LEU A 208 7.58 19.92 9.51
N VAL A 209 7.91 19.36 8.35
CA VAL A 209 9.30 19.09 7.98
C VAL A 209 9.70 19.70 6.64
N PHE A 210 8.91 19.49 5.58
CA PHE A 210 9.35 19.88 4.23
C PHE A 210 9.39 21.41 4.05
N ASN A 211 8.46 22.17 4.64
CA ASN A 211 8.50 23.63 4.58
C ASN A 211 9.75 24.22 5.28
N LYS A 212 10.30 23.51 6.30
CA LYS A 212 11.54 23.92 6.96
C LYS A 212 12.79 23.51 6.18
N ILE A 213 12.74 22.42 5.42
CA ILE A 213 13.86 21.96 4.57
C ILE A 213 14.05 22.87 3.36
N ASP A 214 12.94 23.38 2.79
CA ASP A 214 12.99 24.26 1.62
C ASP A 214 13.44 25.70 1.96
N ILE A 215 13.43 26.09 3.24
CA ILE A 215 13.93 27.39 3.75
C ILE A 215 15.46 27.32 4.02
N ASP A 216 15.98 26.13 4.32
CA ASP A 216 17.42 25.91 4.66
C ASP A 216 18.28 25.63 3.41
N LYS A 217 17.78 25.87 2.17
CA LYS A 217 18.50 25.82 0.89
C LYS A 217 18.73 27.20 0.32
#